data_7399b318c1786dac3e1cd2b782f88473
#
_entry.id   7399b318c1786dac3e1cd2b782f88473
#
_cell.length_a   1.000
_cell.length_b   1.000
_cell.length_c   1.000
_cell.angle_alpha   90.00
_cell.angle_beta   90.00
_cell.angle_gamma   90.00
#
_symmetry.space_group_name_H-M   'P 1'
#
loop_
_entity.id
_entity.type
_entity.pdbx_description
1 polymer ?
#
loop_
_entity_poly.entity_id
_entity_poly.type
_entity_poly.pdbx_seq_one_letter_code
_entity_poly.pdbx_strand_id
1 'polypeptide(L)'
;MTKFVAVLVCTLFMVGCSPSEKDFVEMGESVVKDTLKDPDSAKFESFFRDFGDDTGYVCGYINAKNSYGGYIGKKPYYVRIEAEDGKLKDHGPVMIIDSEDQKKMESYESVCQKS
;
A
#
# COMPACT_ATOMS: atom_id res chain seq x y z
N MET A 1 32.03 -50.41 -15.58
CA MET A 1 32.22 -49.30 -14.62
C MET A 1 31.25 -48.18 -14.97
N THR A 2 30.20 -48.09 -14.24
CA THR A 2 29.19 -47.01 -14.40
C THR A 2 29.69 -45.76 -13.68
N LYS A 3 30.01 -44.75 -14.45
CA LYS A 3 30.25 -43.42 -13.88
C LYS A 3 28.91 -42.76 -13.64
N PHE A 4 28.57 -42.60 -12.37
CA PHE A 4 27.43 -41.75 -12.01
C PHE A 4 27.85 -40.30 -12.19
N VAL A 5 27.35 -39.69 -13.24
CA VAL A 5 27.40 -38.22 -13.37
C VAL A 5 26.30 -37.69 -12.47
N ALA A 6 26.67 -37.22 -11.31
CA ALA A 6 25.74 -36.45 -10.50
C ALA A 6 25.50 -35.14 -11.24
N VAL A 7 24.39 -35.08 -11.97
CA VAL A 7 23.92 -33.82 -12.49
C VAL A 7 23.37 -33.02 -11.31
N LEU A 8 24.20 -32.15 -10.79
CA LEU A 8 23.78 -31.17 -9.81
C LEU A 8 22.85 -30.21 -10.55
N VAL A 9 21.56 -30.51 -10.50
CA VAL A 9 20.56 -29.56 -10.97
C VAL A 9 20.53 -28.44 -9.98
N CYS A 10 21.33 -27.41 -10.23
CA CYS A 10 21.15 -26.12 -9.57
C CYS A 10 19.78 -25.57 -10.04
N THR A 11 18.74 -25.90 -9.31
CA THR A 11 17.50 -25.16 -9.40
C THR A 11 17.79 -23.76 -8.90
N LEU A 12 18.08 -22.87 -9.85
CA LEU A 12 18.04 -21.45 -9.56
C LEU A 12 16.63 -21.12 -9.17
N PHE A 13 16.36 -21.06 -7.87
CA PHE A 13 15.17 -20.38 -7.39
C PHE A 13 15.39 -18.91 -7.70
N MET A 14 14.84 -18.48 -8.81
CA MET A 14 14.60 -17.06 -9.01
C MET A 14 13.59 -16.63 -7.96
N VAL A 15 14.11 -16.19 -6.80
CA VAL A 15 13.28 -15.44 -5.87
C VAL A 15 13.00 -14.12 -6.57
N GLY A 16 11.90 -14.08 -7.32
CA GLY A 16 11.42 -12.83 -7.87
C GLY A 16 11.18 -11.87 -6.73
N CYS A 17 11.82 -10.69 -6.79
CA CYS A 17 11.58 -9.61 -5.84
C CYS A 17 10.19 -9.00 -6.08
N SER A 18 9.13 -9.78 -5.84
CA SER A 18 7.77 -9.26 -5.79
C SER A 18 7.57 -8.62 -4.42
N PRO A 19 7.10 -7.35 -4.37
CA PRO A 19 6.79 -6.73 -3.08
C PRO A 19 5.69 -7.53 -2.38
N SER A 20 5.83 -7.69 -1.07
CA SER A 20 4.79 -8.26 -0.24
C SER A 20 3.66 -7.26 0.00
N GLU A 21 2.52 -7.72 0.50
CA GLU A 21 1.43 -6.84 0.93
C GLU A 21 1.94 -5.77 1.90
N LYS A 22 2.78 -6.16 2.85
CA LYS A 22 3.40 -5.23 3.79
C LYS A 22 4.21 -4.14 3.10
N ASP A 23 4.98 -4.49 2.07
CA ASP A 23 5.77 -3.52 1.31
C ASP A 23 4.89 -2.50 0.60
N PHE A 24 3.80 -2.94 -0.01
CA PHE A 24 2.82 -2.04 -0.63
C PHE A 24 2.17 -1.11 0.39
N VAL A 25 1.79 -1.63 1.55
CA VAL A 25 1.22 -0.83 2.64
C VAL A 25 2.21 0.24 3.09
N GLU A 26 3.47 -0.10 3.29
CA GLU A 26 4.50 0.86 3.67
C GLU A 26 4.70 1.96 2.62
N MET A 27 4.68 1.60 1.33
CA MET A 27 4.74 2.56 0.23
C MET A 27 3.56 3.53 0.28
N GLY A 28 2.35 3.01 0.43
CA GLY A 28 1.12 3.80 0.49
C GLY A 28 1.10 4.72 1.69
N GLU A 29 1.43 4.22 2.86
CA GLU A 29 1.50 5.03 4.08
C GLU A 29 2.54 6.14 3.97
N SER A 30 3.69 5.87 3.36
CA SER A 30 4.74 6.87 3.11
C SER A 30 4.24 7.99 2.19
N VAL A 31 3.55 7.65 1.11
CA VAL A 31 2.95 8.63 0.19
C VAL A 31 1.94 9.51 0.93
N VAL A 32 1.09 8.91 1.76
CA VAL A 32 0.09 9.64 2.55
C VAL A 32 0.76 10.58 3.54
N LYS A 33 1.79 10.12 4.25
CA LYS A 33 2.53 10.94 5.22
C LYS A 33 3.08 12.22 4.61
N ASP A 34 3.54 12.16 3.35
CA ASP A 34 4.09 13.33 2.66
C ASP A 34 3.04 14.44 2.45
N THR A 35 1.76 14.14 2.59
CA THR A 35 0.67 15.12 2.47
C THR A 35 0.20 15.68 3.80
N LEU A 36 0.67 15.14 4.92
CA LEU A 36 0.19 15.49 6.25
C LEU A 36 0.93 16.67 6.86
N LYS A 37 0.24 17.39 7.76
CA LYS A 37 0.83 18.50 8.53
C LYS A 37 1.83 18.00 9.57
N ASP A 38 1.52 16.86 10.21
CA ASP A 38 2.37 16.21 11.19
C ASP A 38 2.49 14.72 10.84
N PRO A 39 3.41 14.38 9.91
CA PRO A 39 3.56 13.01 9.44
C PRO A 39 3.83 11.98 10.54
N ASP A 40 4.65 12.36 11.53
CA ASP A 40 5.06 11.46 12.60
C ASP A 40 3.93 11.11 13.57
N SER A 41 2.86 11.91 13.58
CA SER A 41 1.68 11.64 14.41
C SER A 41 0.73 10.61 13.79
N ALA A 42 0.91 10.25 12.52
CA ALA A 42 -0.03 9.44 11.77
C ALA A 42 -0.15 8.03 12.35
N LYS A 43 -1.39 7.63 12.61
CA LYS A 43 -1.77 6.28 13.01
C LYS A 43 -2.60 5.67 11.89
N PHE A 44 -2.15 4.52 11.40
CA PHE A 44 -2.77 3.85 10.27
C PHE A 44 -3.36 2.51 10.65
N GLU A 45 -4.48 2.17 10.04
CA GLU A 45 -5.00 0.82 9.92
C GLU A 45 -5.11 0.56 8.42
N SER A 46 -4.22 -0.24 7.84
CA SER A 46 -4.06 -0.32 6.39
C SER A 46 -4.10 -1.74 5.86
N PHE A 47 -4.58 -1.88 4.64
CA PHE A 47 -4.49 -3.11 3.87
C PHE A 47 -4.23 -2.78 2.40
N PHE A 48 -3.73 -3.76 1.66
CA PHE A 48 -3.47 -3.62 0.24
C PHE A 48 -4.51 -4.38 -0.58
N ARG A 49 -5.06 -3.71 -1.56
CA ARG A 49 -5.96 -4.28 -2.55
C ARG A 49 -5.20 -4.48 -3.85
N ASP A 50 -4.85 -5.74 -4.14
CA ASP A 50 -4.05 -6.12 -5.31
C ASP A 50 -4.92 -6.15 -6.57
N PHE A 51 -4.49 -5.43 -7.60
CA PHE A 51 -5.12 -5.44 -8.93
C PHE A 51 -4.25 -6.11 -9.99
N GLY A 52 -3.15 -6.74 -9.59
CA GLY A 52 -2.22 -7.41 -10.51
C GLY A 52 -1.14 -6.47 -11.06
N ASP A 53 -0.12 -7.07 -11.66
CA ASP A 53 1.00 -6.34 -12.29
C ASP A 53 1.70 -5.32 -11.37
N ASP A 54 1.90 -5.69 -10.11
CA ASP A 54 2.49 -4.85 -9.07
C ASP A 54 1.78 -3.49 -8.91
N THR A 55 0.47 -3.49 -9.12
CA THR A 55 -0.39 -2.33 -9.00
C THR A 55 -1.59 -2.63 -8.12
N GLY A 56 -2.00 -1.69 -7.33
CA GLY A 56 -3.19 -1.80 -6.50
C GLY A 56 -3.42 -0.56 -5.67
N TYR A 57 -4.27 -0.69 -4.68
CA TYR A 57 -4.60 0.40 -3.77
C TYR A 57 -4.23 0.05 -2.34
N VAL A 58 -3.60 0.98 -1.66
CA VAL A 58 -3.46 0.93 -0.20
C VAL A 58 -4.66 1.67 0.37
N CYS A 59 -5.39 0.98 1.22
CA CYS A 59 -6.67 1.42 1.76
C CYS A 59 -6.66 1.30 3.28
N GLY A 60 -7.57 1.97 3.94
CA GLY A 60 -7.78 1.81 5.37
C GLY A 60 -8.26 3.08 6.04
N TYR A 61 -7.79 3.27 7.26
CA TYR A 61 -8.11 4.44 8.09
C TYR A 61 -6.84 5.12 8.55
N ILE A 62 -6.90 6.43 8.63
CA ILE A 62 -5.81 7.27 9.14
C ILE A 62 -6.35 8.21 10.22
N ASN A 63 -5.54 8.41 11.25
CA ASN A 63 -5.75 9.46 12.25
C ASN A 63 -4.43 10.19 12.45
N ALA A 64 -4.43 11.49 12.26
CA ALA A 64 -3.23 12.31 12.37
C ALA A 64 -3.55 13.63 13.06
N LYS A 65 -2.53 14.26 13.61
CA LYS A 65 -2.67 15.58 14.23
C LYS A 65 -2.73 16.69 13.18
N ASN A 66 -3.58 17.67 13.42
CA ASN A 66 -3.64 18.89 12.64
C ASN A 66 -2.54 19.87 13.06
N SER A 67 -2.54 21.08 12.47
CA SER A 67 -1.55 22.14 12.77
C SER A 67 -1.59 22.63 14.22
N TYR A 68 -2.64 22.34 14.96
CA TYR A 68 -2.81 22.73 16.36
C TYR A 68 -2.44 21.62 17.35
N GLY A 69 -1.94 20.49 16.86
CA GLY A 69 -1.53 19.36 17.69
C GLY A 69 -2.67 18.43 18.17
N GLY A 70 -3.87 18.60 17.65
CA GLY A 70 -5.01 17.74 17.97
C GLY A 70 -5.27 16.69 16.91
N TYR A 71 -5.58 15.45 17.33
CA TYR A 71 -6.01 14.41 16.40
C TYR A 71 -7.39 14.71 15.82
N ILE A 72 -7.53 14.52 14.49
CA ILE A 72 -8.75 14.85 13.75
C ILE A 72 -9.79 13.73 13.72
N GLY A 73 -9.46 12.54 14.27
CA GLY A 73 -10.29 11.34 14.21
C GLY A 73 -9.95 10.44 13.04
N LYS A 74 -10.41 9.21 13.09
CA LYS A 74 -10.17 8.23 12.01
C LYS A 74 -10.95 8.62 10.76
N LYS A 75 -10.22 8.69 9.65
CA LYS A 75 -10.79 8.95 8.32
C LYS A 75 -10.41 7.83 7.36
N PRO A 76 -11.32 7.37 6.50
CA PRO A 76 -10.97 6.47 5.42
C PRO A 76 -9.95 7.13 4.49
N TYR A 77 -9.03 6.34 3.97
CA TYR A 77 -8.09 6.81 2.96
C TYR A 77 -7.79 5.73 1.94
N TYR A 78 -7.40 6.14 0.74
CA TYR A 78 -6.82 5.23 -0.24
C TYR A 78 -5.87 5.98 -1.16
N VAL A 79 -4.92 5.23 -1.71
CA VAL A 79 -3.95 5.73 -2.69
C VAL A 79 -3.57 4.59 -3.63
N ARG A 80 -3.55 4.87 -4.94
CA ARG A 80 -3.07 3.91 -5.93
C ARG A 80 -1.55 3.84 -5.86
N ILE A 81 -1.03 2.63 -5.83
CA ILE A 81 0.41 2.36 -5.80
C ILE A 81 0.78 1.46 -6.98
N GLU A 82 1.79 1.86 -7.70
CA GLU A 82 2.44 1.05 -8.72
C GLU A 82 3.90 0.84 -8.33
N ALA A 83 4.31 -0.42 -8.23
CA ALA A 83 5.67 -0.79 -7.87
C ALA A 83 6.43 -1.36 -9.07
N GLU A 84 7.75 -1.20 -9.06
CA GLU A 84 8.66 -1.83 -10.01
C GLU A 84 9.95 -2.21 -9.28
N ASP A 85 10.39 -3.45 -9.47
CA ASP A 85 11.59 -3.98 -8.81
C ASP A 85 11.57 -3.84 -7.28
N GLY A 86 10.39 -4.02 -6.68
CA GLY A 86 10.21 -3.93 -5.22
C GLY A 86 10.18 -2.51 -4.67
N LYS A 87 10.16 -1.51 -5.54
CA LYS A 87 10.15 -0.09 -5.16
C LYS A 87 8.95 0.64 -5.72
N LEU A 88 8.58 1.74 -5.08
CA LEU A 88 7.55 2.64 -5.59
C LEU A 88 7.99 3.22 -6.94
N LYS A 89 7.19 2.98 -7.98
CA LYS A 89 7.40 3.55 -9.31
C LYS A 89 6.53 4.78 -9.52
N ASP A 90 5.25 4.67 -9.17
CA ASP A 90 4.27 5.74 -9.36
C ASP A 90 3.13 5.58 -8.35
N HIS A 91 2.41 6.66 -8.12
CA HIS A 91 1.22 6.63 -7.27
C HIS A 91 0.18 7.63 -7.79
N GLY A 92 -1.07 7.36 -7.44
CA GLY A 92 -2.16 8.29 -7.70
C GLY A 92 -2.30 9.37 -6.63
N PRO A 93 -3.34 10.19 -6.72
CA PRO A 93 -3.63 11.17 -5.68
C PRO A 93 -3.98 10.49 -4.36
N VAL A 94 -3.56 11.10 -3.26
CA VAL A 94 -3.95 10.65 -1.92
C VAL A 94 -5.39 11.11 -1.65
N MET A 95 -6.26 10.15 -1.33
CA MET A 95 -7.65 10.40 -1.01
C MET A 95 -7.89 10.13 0.47
N ILE A 96 -8.06 11.21 1.24
CA ILE A 96 -8.49 11.15 2.65
C ILE A 96 -9.89 11.70 2.70
N ILE A 97 -10.82 10.93 3.28
CA ILE A 97 -12.25 11.17 3.09
C ILE A 97 -12.89 11.68 4.39
N ASP A 98 -13.53 12.83 4.29
CA ASP A 98 -14.39 13.31 5.36
C ASP A 98 -15.71 12.53 5.36
N SER A 99 -16.19 12.18 6.54
CA SER A 99 -17.40 11.34 6.72
C SER A 99 -18.66 11.94 6.11
N GLU A 100 -18.65 13.23 5.84
CA GLU A 100 -19.79 13.95 5.24
C GLU A 100 -19.82 13.88 3.71
N ASP A 101 -18.74 13.45 3.07
CA ASP A 101 -18.63 13.38 1.63
C ASP A 101 -19.02 11.98 1.11
N GLN A 102 -20.30 11.83 0.82
CA GLN A 102 -20.86 10.54 0.37
C GLN A 102 -20.30 10.05 -0.96
N LYS A 103 -20.01 10.95 -1.90
CA LYS A 103 -19.43 10.54 -3.20
C LYS A 103 -18.04 9.94 -3.05
N LYS A 104 -17.24 10.54 -2.20
CA LYS A 104 -15.89 10.02 -1.90
C LYS A 104 -15.97 8.72 -1.12
N MET A 105 -16.95 8.58 -0.22
CA MET A 105 -17.18 7.32 0.49
C MET A 105 -17.57 6.19 -0.47
N GLU A 106 -18.42 6.46 -1.45
CA GLU A 106 -18.77 5.50 -2.50
C GLU A 106 -17.54 5.07 -3.30
N SER A 107 -16.66 6.02 -3.64
CA SER A 107 -15.40 5.72 -4.32
C SER A 107 -14.49 4.85 -3.46
N TYR A 108 -14.38 5.14 -2.18
CA TYR A 108 -13.63 4.32 -1.23
C TYR A 108 -14.17 2.88 -1.18
N GLU A 109 -15.46 2.73 -1.02
CA GLU A 109 -16.11 1.42 -0.98
C GLU A 109 -15.89 0.64 -2.27
N SER A 110 -16.01 1.31 -3.42
CA SER A 110 -15.79 0.71 -4.73
C SER A 110 -14.35 0.20 -4.90
N VAL A 111 -13.37 0.97 -4.47
CA VAL A 111 -11.93 0.65 -4.63
C VAL A 111 -11.44 -0.31 -3.55
N CYS A 112 -11.88 -0.13 -2.32
CA CYS A 112 -11.30 -0.76 -1.13
C CYS A 112 -12.11 -1.91 -0.57
N GLN A 113 -13.31 -2.14 -1.07
CA GLN A 113 -14.17 -3.20 -0.57
C GLN A 113 -13.57 -4.57 -0.90
N LYS A 114 -13.39 -5.41 0.11
CA LYS A 114 -13.03 -6.80 -0.09
C LYS A 114 -14.23 -7.55 -0.69
N SER A 115 -14.05 -8.02 -1.90
CA SER A 115 -15.00 -8.96 -2.50
C SER A 115 -14.83 -10.34 -1.85
#